data_872c9c6a7aa0215274b18c8291e43bb3
#
_entry.id   872c9c6a7aa0215274b18c8291e43bb3
#
_cell.length_a   1.000
_cell.length_b   1.000
_cell.length_c   1.000
_cell.angle_alpha   90.00
_cell.angle_beta   90.00
_cell.angle_gamma   90.00
#
_symmetry.space_group_name_H-M   'P 1'
#
loop_
_entity.id
_entity.type
_entity.pdbx_description
1 polymer ?
#
loop_
_entity_poly.entity_id
_entity_poly.type
_entity_poly.pdbx_seq_one_letter_code
_entity_poly.pdbx_strand_id
1 'polypeptide(L)'
;MRELCFDCPRNCGIDRDKKLGFCKCPNKIVVAKVIENFMWEEPCISGDKGSLAIFFSGCNLHCSFCQNYKISHSIVGREYSPKEFFELIKSYDLGKYSCIELITPTHFSSLLIKALSIERFPIPVVWNSGGYEKPQMIERLSKVVDVFMPDLKYYSSDLSKKYSLASDYFDWASKSLIKMRQLKKDVFKDGIMTSGLLIRHLILPCQAKDSIKILDFIAKEMPDTYISLMSQFTPISKEKMRKLYPLEYKLVLAYAEKLGLNKGYTQEFSSSSQDFIPNFD
;
A
#
# COMPACT_ATOMS: atom_id res chain seq x y z
N MET A 1 13.47 -16.51 -23.46
CA MET A 1 13.68 -15.04 -23.44
C MET A 1 13.91 -14.61 -22.00
N ARG A 2 14.91 -13.74 -21.74
CA ARG A 2 15.16 -13.21 -20.41
C ARG A 2 14.05 -12.23 -20.03
N GLU A 3 13.49 -12.38 -18.84
CA GLU A 3 12.40 -11.52 -18.36
C GLU A 3 13.00 -10.25 -17.76
N LEU A 4 12.86 -9.13 -18.48
CA LEU A 4 13.31 -7.81 -18.00
C LEU A 4 12.27 -7.21 -17.04
N CYS A 5 12.72 -6.52 -16.00
CA CYS A 5 11.85 -5.94 -15.00
C CYS A 5 11.15 -4.66 -15.49
N PHE A 6 9.82 -4.76 -15.61
CA PHE A 6 8.90 -3.66 -15.92
C PHE A 6 7.70 -3.63 -14.96
N ASP A 7 7.83 -4.17 -13.76
CA ASP A 7 6.74 -4.39 -12.80
C ASP A 7 6.07 -3.09 -12.30
N CYS A 8 6.82 -1.99 -12.24
CA CYS A 8 6.34 -0.71 -11.72
C CYS A 8 6.73 0.46 -12.61
N PRO A 9 6.25 1.71 -12.35
CA PRO A 9 6.54 2.89 -13.17
C PRO A 9 8.02 3.26 -13.26
N ARG A 10 8.90 2.73 -12.41
CA ARG A 10 10.36 2.95 -12.53
C ARG A 10 10.94 2.42 -13.83
N ASN A 11 10.27 1.50 -14.51
CA ASN A 11 10.65 0.99 -15.83
C ASN A 11 12.14 0.63 -15.96
N CYS A 12 12.66 -0.08 -14.97
CA CYS A 12 14.11 -0.35 -14.89
C CYS A 12 14.68 -1.07 -16.12
N GLY A 13 13.89 -1.92 -16.80
CA GLY A 13 14.29 -2.62 -18.02
C GLY A 13 15.53 -3.52 -17.84
N ILE A 14 15.75 -4.06 -16.67
CA ILE A 14 16.93 -4.82 -16.30
C ILE A 14 16.61 -6.29 -16.07
N ASP A 15 17.60 -7.15 -16.26
CA ASP A 15 17.63 -8.53 -15.80
C ASP A 15 18.04 -8.53 -14.31
N ARG A 16 17.06 -8.82 -13.41
CA ARG A 16 17.26 -8.78 -11.95
C ARG A 16 18.15 -9.90 -11.41
N ASP A 17 18.49 -10.89 -12.21
CA ASP A 17 19.49 -11.91 -11.88
C ASP A 17 20.91 -11.37 -12.02
N LYS A 18 21.09 -10.24 -12.73
CA LYS A 18 22.39 -9.66 -13.03
C LYS A 18 22.59 -8.27 -12.44
N LYS A 19 21.52 -7.49 -12.31
CA LYS A 19 21.57 -6.07 -11.95
C LYS A 19 20.37 -5.68 -11.07
N LEU A 20 20.62 -4.90 -10.05
CA LEU A 20 19.56 -4.41 -9.18
C LEU A 20 18.97 -3.12 -9.77
N GLY A 21 17.62 -3.02 -9.71
CA GLY A 21 16.89 -1.82 -10.07
C GLY A 21 16.78 -0.82 -8.92
N PHE A 22 15.89 0.17 -9.08
CA PHE A 22 15.63 1.19 -8.06
C PHE A 22 15.26 0.59 -6.69
N CYS A 23 14.43 -0.45 -6.66
CA CYS A 23 14.01 -1.13 -5.44
C CYS A 23 15.11 -1.96 -4.76
N LYS A 24 16.27 -2.14 -5.41
CA LYS A 24 17.42 -2.95 -4.96
C LYS A 24 17.12 -4.44 -4.75
N CYS A 25 16.00 -4.96 -5.23
CA CYS A 25 15.60 -6.34 -5.03
C CYS A 25 16.10 -7.27 -6.13
N PRO A 26 16.49 -8.52 -5.78
CA PRO A 26 16.84 -9.58 -6.74
C PRO A 26 15.59 -10.10 -7.47
N ASN A 27 15.77 -11.07 -8.38
CA ASN A 27 14.68 -11.80 -9.03
C ASN A 27 14.09 -12.91 -8.13
N LYS A 28 13.84 -12.55 -6.88
CA LYS A 28 13.25 -13.38 -5.83
C LYS A 28 12.32 -12.50 -4.99
N ILE A 29 11.29 -13.08 -4.41
CA ILE A 29 10.43 -12.39 -3.44
C ILE A 29 11.20 -12.31 -2.12
N VAL A 30 11.44 -11.13 -1.59
CA VAL A 30 12.14 -10.96 -0.31
C VAL A 30 11.14 -10.57 0.76
N VAL A 31 10.88 -11.48 1.69
CA VAL A 31 10.00 -11.27 2.85
C VAL A 31 10.85 -10.82 4.02
N ALA A 32 10.62 -9.58 4.47
CA ALA A 32 11.31 -9.02 5.63
C ALA A 32 10.77 -9.57 6.94
N LYS A 33 9.44 -9.67 7.04
CA LYS A 33 8.76 -10.17 8.24
C LYS A 33 7.36 -10.67 7.90
N VAL A 34 6.89 -11.65 8.66
CA VAL A 34 5.47 -12.03 8.73
C VAL A 34 4.99 -11.74 10.15
N ILE A 35 3.85 -11.08 10.27
CA ILE A 35 3.20 -10.79 11.56
C ILE A 35 1.82 -11.42 11.53
N GLU A 36 1.58 -12.29 12.50
CA GLU A 36 0.28 -12.93 12.71
C GLU A 36 -0.65 -12.01 13.52
N ASN A 37 -1.96 -12.09 13.29
CA ASN A 37 -2.98 -11.30 13.98
C ASN A 37 -2.67 -9.79 14.01
N PHE A 38 -2.24 -9.26 12.86
CA PHE A 38 -1.89 -7.86 12.71
C PHE A 38 -3.16 -6.99 12.73
N MET A 39 -3.30 -6.16 13.77
CA MET A 39 -4.53 -5.43 14.11
C MET A 39 -4.51 -3.94 13.77
N TRP A 40 -3.46 -3.44 13.11
CA TRP A 40 -3.26 -1.99 12.93
C TRP A 40 -3.87 -1.40 11.67
N GLU A 41 -4.49 -2.24 10.85
CA GLU A 41 -5.18 -1.79 9.64
C GLU A 41 -6.64 -1.42 9.94
N GLU A 42 -7.33 -0.89 8.96
CA GLU A 42 -8.73 -0.51 9.08
C GLU A 42 -9.62 -1.69 9.50
N PRO A 43 -10.71 -1.44 10.25
CA PRO A 43 -11.58 -2.51 10.77
C PRO A 43 -12.09 -3.48 9.71
N CYS A 44 -12.32 -3.00 8.48
CA CYS A 44 -12.77 -3.86 7.38
C CYS A 44 -11.66 -4.77 6.79
N ILE A 45 -10.41 -4.58 7.20
CA ILE A 45 -9.26 -5.39 6.80
C ILE A 45 -8.84 -6.31 7.94
N SER A 46 -8.52 -5.74 9.11
CA SER A 46 -8.08 -6.50 10.28
C SER A 46 -9.22 -7.31 10.92
N GLY A 47 -10.43 -6.74 11.02
CA GLY A 47 -11.52 -7.33 11.78
C GLY A 47 -11.11 -7.68 13.20
N ASP A 48 -11.78 -8.66 13.79
CA ASP A 48 -11.48 -9.14 15.15
C ASP A 48 -10.30 -10.14 15.20
N LYS A 49 -9.92 -10.71 14.06
CA LYS A 49 -8.86 -11.73 13.98
C LYS A 49 -7.50 -11.17 13.61
N GLY A 50 -7.44 -9.95 13.08
CA GLY A 50 -6.24 -9.40 12.45
C GLY A 50 -5.93 -10.01 11.09
N SER A 51 -4.93 -9.47 10.41
CA SER A 51 -4.42 -10.01 9.14
C SER A 51 -3.20 -10.90 9.37
N LEU A 52 -2.93 -11.80 8.40
CA LEU A 52 -1.60 -12.37 8.20
C LEU A 52 -0.80 -11.37 7.37
N ALA A 53 -0.06 -10.48 8.03
CA ALA A 53 0.64 -9.37 7.40
C ALA A 53 2.04 -9.80 6.93
N ILE A 54 2.29 -9.71 5.62
CA ILE A 54 3.56 -10.07 5.00
C ILE A 54 4.26 -8.82 4.51
N PHE A 55 5.33 -8.43 5.17
CA PHE A 55 6.13 -7.25 4.86
C PHE A 55 7.26 -7.61 3.89
N PHE A 56 7.31 -6.92 2.75
CA PHE A 56 8.35 -7.11 1.76
C PHE A 56 9.50 -6.13 1.93
N SER A 57 10.72 -6.58 1.62
CA SER A 57 11.91 -5.75 1.58
C SER A 57 12.04 -4.97 0.27
N GLY A 58 12.64 -3.78 0.35
CA GLY A 58 12.76 -2.85 -0.76
C GLY A 58 11.45 -2.10 -1.03
N CYS A 59 11.52 -1.12 -1.93
CA CYS A 59 10.35 -0.32 -2.32
C CYS A 59 10.64 0.39 -3.64
N ASN A 60 9.60 0.64 -4.43
CA ASN A 60 9.70 1.42 -5.65
C ASN A 60 9.57 2.95 -5.42
N LEU A 61 9.39 3.42 -4.17
CA LEU A 61 9.25 4.85 -3.84
C LEU A 61 10.41 5.40 -3.00
N HIS A 62 10.87 4.68 -1.95
CA HIS A 62 11.87 5.16 -0.99
C HIS A 62 11.48 6.49 -0.30
N CYS A 63 10.25 6.55 0.27
CA CYS A 63 9.77 7.75 0.95
C CYS A 63 10.67 8.12 2.14
N SER A 64 11.05 9.40 2.28
CA SER A 64 11.93 9.88 3.36
C SER A 64 11.30 9.76 4.75
N PHE A 65 9.97 9.72 4.85
CA PHE A 65 9.21 9.57 6.10
C PHE A 65 8.59 8.16 6.28
N CYS A 66 9.11 7.16 5.58
CA CYS A 66 8.52 5.81 5.60
C CYS A 66 8.60 5.20 7.00
N GLN A 67 7.47 4.80 7.59
CA GLN A 67 7.43 4.09 8.88
C GLN A 67 8.23 2.78 8.81
N ASN A 68 8.18 2.10 7.66
CA ASN A 68 8.93 0.88 7.37
C ASN A 68 10.32 1.19 6.77
N TYR A 69 10.99 2.29 7.18
CA TYR A 69 12.23 2.78 6.57
C TYR A 69 13.32 1.71 6.50
N LYS A 70 13.51 0.94 7.58
CA LYS A 70 14.53 -0.10 7.69
C LYS A 70 14.44 -1.14 6.58
N ILE A 71 13.25 -1.62 6.27
CA ILE A 71 13.01 -2.65 5.26
C ILE A 71 12.76 -2.08 3.86
N SER A 72 12.28 -0.84 3.73
CA SER A 72 12.00 -0.22 2.43
C SER A 72 13.24 0.33 1.73
N HIS A 73 14.30 0.68 2.49
CA HIS A 73 15.55 1.25 1.98
C HIS A 73 16.72 0.25 1.97
N SER A 74 16.56 -0.88 2.66
CA SER A 74 17.54 -1.96 2.74
C SER A 74 16.87 -3.29 2.39
N ILE A 75 17.67 -4.27 1.95
CA ILE A 75 17.20 -5.62 1.70
C ILE A 75 17.52 -6.46 2.94
N VAL A 76 16.48 -6.85 3.64
CA VAL A 76 16.54 -7.70 4.84
C VAL A 76 15.49 -8.80 4.74
N GLY A 77 15.72 -9.93 5.40
CA GLY A 77 14.78 -11.03 5.41
C GLY A 77 15.18 -12.17 4.48
N ARG A 78 14.23 -13.03 4.14
CA ARG A 78 14.46 -14.28 3.40
C ARG A 78 13.93 -14.17 1.96
N GLU A 79 14.69 -14.75 1.04
CA GLU A 79 14.33 -14.88 -0.37
C GLU A 79 13.47 -16.12 -0.62
N TYR A 80 12.46 -15.95 -1.49
CA TYR A 80 11.56 -17.01 -1.90
C TYR A 80 11.36 -17.01 -3.42
N SER A 81 11.33 -18.17 -4.03
CA SER A 81 10.72 -18.35 -5.35
C SER A 81 9.19 -18.21 -5.23
N PRO A 82 8.46 -18.01 -6.34
CA PRO A 82 7.00 -17.96 -6.29
C PRO A 82 6.35 -19.18 -5.63
N LYS A 83 6.86 -20.38 -5.87
CA LYS A 83 6.36 -21.62 -5.24
C LYS A 83 6.64 -21.65 -3.73
N GLU A 84 7.86 -21.33 -3.32
CA GLU A 84 8.22 -21.28 -1.89
C GLU A 84 7.41 -20.22 -1.13
N PHE A 85 7.11 -19.07 -1.76
CA PHE A 85 6.27 -18.06 -1.17
C PHE A 85 4.81 -18.54 -1.01
N PHE A 86 4.28 -19.25 -1.99
CA PHE A 86 2.96 -19.87 -1.89
C PHE A 86 2.92 -20.88 -0.73
N GLU A 87 3.91 -21.76 -0.62
CA GLU A 87 4.01 -22.73 0.47
C GLU A 87 4.21 -22.06 1.85
N LEU A 88 4.93 -20.93 1.90
CA LEU A 88 5.04 -20.13 3.13
C LEU A 88 3.63 -19.71 3.61
N ILE A 89 2.78 -19.15 2.74
CA ILE A 89 1.44 -18.76 3.13
C ILE A 89 0.61 -19.98 3.57
N LYS A 90 0.69 -21.09 2.85
CA LYS A 90 -0.03 -22.33 3.18
C LYS A 90 0.41 -22.97 4.49
N SER A 91 1.58 -22.65 4.99
CA SER A 91 2.06 -23.18 6.28
C SER A 91 1.33 -22.58 7.49
N TYR A 92 0.59 -21.48 7.31
CA TYR A 92 -0.22 -20.87 8.35
C TYR A 92 -1.64 -21.42 8.38
N ASP A 93 -2.25 -21.46 9.55
CA ASP A 93 -3.70 -21.75 9.71
C ASP A 93 -4.52 -20.50 9.31
N LEU A 94 -4.85 -20.41 8.02
CA LEU A 94 -5.50 -19.23 7.45
C LEU A 94 -6.88 -18.93 8.06
N GLY A 95 -7.53 -19.90 8.70
CA GLY A 95 -8.80 -19.68 9.41
C GLY A 95 -8.70 -18.77 10.63
N LYS A 96 -7.48 -18.51 11.12
CA LYS A 96 -7.20 -17.61 12.24
C LYS A 96 -7.13 -16.13 11.87
N TYR A 97 -7.12 -15.79 10.58
CA TYR A 97 -6.96 -14.42 10.10
C TYR A 97 -8.16 -13.95 9.29
N SER A 98 -8.37 -12.64 9.25
CA SER A 98 -9.41 -12.01 8.42
C SER A 98 -8.99 -11.97 6.93
N CYS A 99 -7.70 -11.79 6.65
CA CYS A 99 -7.14 -11.74 5.30
C CYS A 99 -5.63 -12.03 5.30
N ILE A 100 -5.08 -12.25 4.11
CA ILE A 100 -3.64 -12.22 3.83
C ILE A 100 -3.32 -10.83 3.32
N GLU A 101 -2.47 -10.11 4.02
CA GLU A 101 -2.10 -8.75 3.66
C GLU A 101 -0.67 -8.68 3.14
N LEU A 102 -0.53 -8.21 1.90
CA LEU A 102 0.75 -8.04 1.22
C LEU A 102 1.17 -6.57 1.31
N ILE A 103 2.17 -6.26 2.15
CA ILE A 103 2.58 -4.89 2.47
C ILE A 103 3.81 -4.48 1.66
N THR A 104 3.65 -3.44 0.82
CA THR A 104 4.66 -2.92 -0.12
C THR A 104 5.05 -3.95 -1.19
N PRO A 105 4.09 -4.59 -1.89
CA PRO A 105 4.37 -5.72 -2.78
C PRO A 105 4.73 -5.30 -4.23
N THR A 106 4.50 -4.05 -4.64
CA THR A 106 4.48 -3.56 -6.03
C THR A 106 5.68 -3.98 -6.88
N HIS A 107 6.88 -3.97 -6.32
CA HIS A 107 8.12 -4.28 -7.04
C HIS A 107 8.37 -5.79 -7.25
N PHE A 108 7.47 -6.63 -6.70
CA PHE A 108 7.43 -8.08 -6.91
C PHE A 108 6.18 -8.54 -7.67
N SER A 109 5.44 -7.63 -8.30
CA SER A 109 4.14 -7.92 -8.92
C SER A 109 4.14 -9.15 -9.82
N SER A 110 5.09 -9.29 -10.74
CA SER A 110 5.16 -10.45 -11.64
C SER A 110 5.44 -11.76 -10.89
N LEU A 111 6.27 -11.75 -9.88
CA LEU A 111 6.58 -12.93 -9.07
C LEU A 111 5.39 -13.31 -8.16
N LEU A 112 4.74 -12.30 -7.56
CA LEU A 112 3.57 -12.51 -6.71
C LEU A 112 2.36 -13.01 -7.52
N ILE A 113 2.14 -12.52 -8.75
CA ILE A 113 1.13 -13.08 -9.65
C ILE A 113 1.40 -14.56 -9.88
N LYS A 114 2.66 -14.96 -10.17
CA LYS A 114 3.02 -16.37 -10.36
C LYS A 114 2.71 -17.20 -9.11
N ALA A 115 3.02 -16.67 -7.91
CA ALA A 115 2.76 -17.36 -6.65
C ALA A 115 1.25 -17.51 -6.36
N LEU A 116 0.51 -16.40 -6.42
CA LEU A 116 -0.92 -16.35 -6.09
C LEU A 116 -1.81 -17.03 -7.16
N SER A 117 -1.26 -17.35 -8.34
CA SER A 117 -1.97 -18.10 -9.38
C SER A 117 -1.86 -19.61 -9.22
N ILE A 118 -1.10 -20.13 -8.26
CA ILE A 118 -0.95 -21.59 -8.04
C ILE A 118 -2.28 -22.17 -7.57
N GLU A 119 -2.88 -21.55 -6.54
CA GLU A 119 -4.17 -21.94 -5.98
C GLU A 119 -4.80 -20.72 -5.29
N ARG A 120 -6.12 -20.64 -5.20
CA ARG A 120 -6.83 -19.58 -4.45
C ARG A 120 -6.79 -19.88 -2.96
N PHE A 121 -6.53 -18.84 -2.17
CA PHE A 121 -6.62 -18.94 -0.71
C PHE A 121 -8.08 -18.83 -0.22
N PRO A 122 -8.42 -19.43 0.91
CA PRO A 122 -9.78 -19.44 1.46
C PRO A 122 -10.20 -18.09 2.06
N ILE A 123 -9.28 -17.18 2.27
CA ILE A 123 -9.50 -15.83 2.80
C ILE A 123 -9.00 -14.77 1.81
N PRO A 124 -9.49 -13.51 1.89
CA PRO A 124 -9.12 -12.47 0.93
C PRO A 124 -7.63 -12.16 0.92
N VAL A 125 -7.10 -11.85 -0.27
CA VAL A 125 -5.75 -11.32 -0.47
C VAL A 125 -5.83 -9.81 -0.65
N VAL A 126 -5.20 -9.05 0.26
CA VAL A 126 -5.14 -7.60 0.28
C VAL A 126 -3.80 -7.12 -0.27
N TRP A 127 -3.84 -6.18 -1.22
CA TRP A 127 -2.68 -5.54 -1.83
C TRP A 127 -2.47 -4.15 -1.23
N ASN A 128 -1.66 -4.07 -0.16
CA ASN A 128 -1.35 -2.84 0.55
C ASN A 128 -0.10 -2.19 -0.07
N SER A 129 -0.30 -1.13 -0.85
CA SER A 129 0.76 -0.55 -1.67
C SER A 129 0.88 0.97 -1.55
N GLY A 130 2.02 1.50 -2.00
CA GLY A 130 2.24 2.94 -2.09
C GLY A 130 1.50 3.63 -3.24
N GLY A 131 0.67 2.94 -4.01
CA GLY A 131 -0.12 3.48 -5.12
C GLY A 131 0.67 3.77 -6.40
N TYR A 132 1.99 3.72 -6.39
CA TYR A 132 2.85 3.98 -7.57
C TYR A 132 2.96 2.73 -8.44
N GLU A 133 1.92 2.50 -9.24
CA GLU A 133 1.69 1.28 -10.00
C GLU A 133 1.32 1.55 -11.46
N LYS A 134 1.35 0.51 -12.28
CA LYS A 134 0.93 0.56 -13.68
C LYS A 134 -0.48 0.00 -13.85
N PRO A 135 -1.41 0.67 -14.56
CA PRO A 135 -2.75 0.15 -14.82
C PRO A 135 -2.76 -1.25 -15.44
N GLN A 136 -1.82 -1.56 -16.34
CA GLN A 136 -1.69 -2.88 -16.96
C GLN A 136 -1.30 -3.97 -15.94
N MET A 137 -0.50 -3.61 -14.93
CA MET A 137 -0.15 -4.54 -13.85
C MET A 137 -1.34 -4.75 -12.90
N ILE A 138 -2.10 -3.69 -12.60
CA ILE A 138 -3.35 -3.80 -11.81
C ILE A 138 -4.35 -4.75 -12.48
N GLU A 139 -4.50 -4.70 -13.79
CA GLU A 139 -5.36 -5.62 -14.53
C GLU A 139 -4.93 -7.09 -14.36
N ARG A 140 -3.63 -7.36 -14.34
CA ARG A 140 -3.11 -8.71 -14.08
C ARG A 140 -3.30 -9.12 -12.62
N LEU A 141 -3.02 -8.21 -11.68
CA LEU A 141 -3.17 -8.42 -10.22
C LEU A 141 -4.62 -8.66 -9.83
N SER A 142 -5.60 -8.03 -10.49
CA SER A 142 -7.00 -8.17 -10.14
C SER A 142 -7.53 -9.60 -10.26
N LYS A 143 -6.83 -10.49 -10.96
CA LYS A 143 -7.18 -11.90 -11.09
C LYS A 143 -6.80 -12.74 -9.86
N VAL A 144 -5.85 -12.25 -9.05
CA VAL A 144 -5.28 -12.98 -7.90
C VAL A 144 -5.37 -12.23 -6.59
N VAL A 145 -5.68 -10.92 -6.62
CA VAL A 145 -5.88 -10.03 -5.48
C VAL A 145 -7.37 -9.75 -5.35
N ASP A 146 -7.88 -9.72 -4.13
CA ASP A 146 -9.28 -9.48 -3.83
C ASP A 146 -9.56 -8.02 -3.47
N VAL A 147 -8.72 -7.43 -2.63
CA VAL A 147 -8.85 -6.05 -2.16
C VAL A 147 -7.59 -5.26 -2.51
N PHE A 148 -7.76 -4.12 -3.16
CA PHE A 148 -6.70 -3.14 -3.32
C PHE A 148 -6.78 -2.11 -2.20
N MET A 149 -5.65 -1.89 -1.51
CA MET A 149 -5.49 -0.89 -0.45
C MET A 149 -4.28 0.02 -0.75
N PRO A 150 -4.38 0.85 -1.80
CA PRO A 150 -3.30 1.77 -2.17
C PRO A 150 -3.30 3.04 -1.33
N ASP A 151 -2.11 3.58 -1.08
CA ASP A 151 -2.00 4.97 -0.66
C ASP A 151 -2.13 5.91 -1.88
N LEU A 152 -2.85 7.02 -1.73
CA LEU A 152 -2.74 8.17 -2.61
C LEU A 152 -2.05 9.29 -1.85
N LYS A 153 -0.71 9.37 -2.01
CA LYS A 153 0.17 10.14 -1.12
C LYS A 153 0.24 11.63 -1.47
N TYR A 154 0.30 11.96 -2.76
CA TYR A 154 0.54 13.31 -3.25
C TYR A 154 -0.27 13.60 -4.51
N TYR A 155 -0.71 14.85 -4.64
CA TYR A 155 -1.16 15.44 -5.89
C TYR A 155 -0.01 16.17 -6.60
N SER A 156 0.83 16.87 -5.84
CA SER A 156 1.93 17.70 -6.34
C SER A 156 3.14 16.86 -6.76
N SER A 157 3.63 17.10 -7.98
CA SER A 157 4.87 16.51 -8.50
C SER A 157 6.11 16.92 -7.70
N ASP A 158 6.12 18.17 -7.16
CA ASP A 158 7.24 18.66 -6.36
C ASP A 158 7.31 17.92 -5.01
N LEU A 159 6.15 17.68 -4.37
CA LEU A 159 6.10 16.94 -3.12
C LEU A 159 6.50 15.47 -3.33
N SER A 160 5.98 14.82 -4.36
CA SER A 160 6.30 13.44 -4.66
C SER A 160 7.76 13.25 -5.09
N LYS A 161 8.33 14.20 -5.84
CA LYS A 161 9.77 14.24 -6.15
C LYS A 161 10.60 14.40 -4.89
N LYS A 162 10.23 15.37 -4.03
CA LYS A 162 10.95 15.68 -2.78
C LYS A 162 10.95 14.50 -1.81
N TYR A 163 9.78 13.92 -1.54
CA TYR A 163 9.62 12.96 -0.45
C TYR A 163 9.71 11.50 -0.88
N SER A 164 9.48 11.18 -2.17
CA SER A 164 9.41 9.79 -2.66
C SER A 164 10.18 9.55 -3.97
N LEU A 165 10.98 10.52 -4.42
CA LEU A 165 11.80 10.43 -5.62
C LEU A 165 11.02 10.03 -6.89
N ALA A 166 9.75 10.45 -7.00
CA ALA A 166 8.84 10.08 -8.09
C ALA A 166 8.00 11.29 -8.53
N SER A 167 8.53 12.15 -9.41
CA SER A 167 7.84 13.35 -9.89
C SER A 167 6.56 13.06 -10.68
N ASP A 168 6.45 11.86 -11.23
CA ASP A 168 5.31 11.33 -12.00
C ASP A 168 4.35 10.48 -11.14
N TYR A 169 4.45 10.58 -9.80
CA TYR A 169 3.69 9.74 -8.88
C TYR A 169 2.17 9.84 -9.13
N PHE A 170 1.63 11.06 -9.16
CA PHE A 170 0.19 11.27 -9.30
C PHE A 170 -0.34 10.78 -10.66
N ASP A 171 0.43 10.96 -11.73
CA ASP A 171 0.05 10.52 -13.07
C ASP A 171 -0.14 9.00 -13.15
N TRP A 172 0.70 8.23 -12.46
CA TRP A 172 0.57 6.78 -12.38
C TRP A 172 -0.47 6.35 -11.35
N ALA A 173 -0.42 6.92 -10.14
CA ALA A 173 -1.31 6.55 -9.05
C ALA A 173 -2.78 6.80 -9.44
N SER A 174 -3.12 7.96 -9.97
CA SER A 174 -4.48 8.30 -10.38
C SER A 174 -5.05 7.31 -11.40
N LYS A 175 -4.29 6.99 -12.44
CA LYS A 175 -4.69 6.00 -13.48
C LYS A 175 -4.84 4.60 -12.90
N SER A 176 -3.95 4.21 -11.98
CA SER A 176 -4.01 2.89 -11.34
C SER A 176 -5.19 2.76 -10.39
N LEU A 177 -5.50 3.79 -9.62
CA LEU A 177 -6.66 3.80 -8.73
C LEU A 177 -7.98 3.72 -9.51
N ILE A 178 -8.12 4.50 -10.59
CA ILE A 178 -9.27 4.40 -11.49
C ILE A 178 -9.40 2.97 -12.04
N LYS A 179 -8.28 2.35 -12.46
CA LYS A 179 -8.27 0.97 -12.94
C LYS A 179 -8.68 -0.01 -11.84
N MET A 180 -8.19 0.15 -10.60
CA MET A 180 -8.57 -0.68 -9.46
C MET A 180 -10.09 -0.58 -9.21
N ARG A 181 -10.66 0.65 -9.20
CA ARG A 181 -12.11 0.88 -9.01
C ARG A 181 -12.95 0.23 -10.10
N GLN A 182 -12.50 0.30 -11.36
CA GLN A 182 -13.19 -0.35 -12.49
C GLN A 182 -13.24 -1.88 -12.37
N LEU A 183 -12.19 -2.49 -11.81
CA LEU A 183 -12.02 -3.94 -11.74
C LEU A 183 -12.61 -4.58 -10.47
N LYS A 184 -12.77 -3.79 -9.38
CA LYS A 184 -13.23 -4.30 -8.08
C LYS A 184 -14.46 -3.54 -7.61
N LYS A 185 -15.53 -4.31 -7.34
CA LYS A 185 -16.71 -3.82 -6.60
C LYS A 185 -16.53 -4.11 -5.12
N ASP A 186 -17.01 -3.20 -4.28
CA ASP A 186 -16.93 -3.38 -2.84
C ASP A 186 -17.94 -4.44 -2.38
N VAL A 187 -17.41 -5.50 -1.76
CA VAL A 187 -18.17 -6.60 -1.17
C VAL A 187 -17.68 -6.82 0.23
N PHE A 188 -18.61 -6.88 1.16
CA PHE A 188 -18.33 -7.15 2.58
C PHE A 188 -19.01 -8.45 3.00
N LYS A 189 -18.33 -9.20 3.88
CA LYS A 189 -18.87 -10.34 4.57
C LYS A 189 -18.48 -10.24 6.05
N ASP A 190 -19.45 -10.25 6.94
CA ASP A 190 -19.24 -10.14 8.39
C ASP A 190 -18.34 -8.93 8.78
N GLY A 191 -18.54 -7.78 8.11
CA GLY A 191 -17.76 -6.56 8.33
C GLY A 191 -16.39 -6.51 7.61
N ILE A 192 -15.92 -7.62 7.06
CA ILE A 192 -14.64 -7.71 6.34
C ILE A 192 -14.85 -7.44 4.85
N MET A 193 -14.00 -6.59 4.27
CA MET A 193 -13.97 -6.34 2.83
C MET A 193 -13.37 -7.56 2.13
N THR A 194 -14.21 -8.29 1.40
CA THR A 194 -13.79 -9.50 0.66
C THR A 194 -13.50 -9.23 -0.82
N SER A 195 -13.88 -8.08 -1.31
CA SER A 195 -13.49 -7.51 -2.61
C SER A 195 -13.63 -6.00 -2.53
N GLY A 196 -12.77 -5.24 -3.18
CA GLY A 196 -12.97 -3.79 -3.21
C GLY A 196 -11.72 -2.95 -3.40
N LEU A 197 -11.93 -1.64 -3.18
CA LEU A 197 -10.89 -0.62 -3.16
C LEU A 197 -11.05 0.24 -1.91
N LEU A 198 -10.02 0.30 -1.09
CA LEU A 198 -9.88 1.20 0.04
C LEU A 198 -8.69 2.13 -0.19
N ILE A 199 -8.93 3.40 -0.50
CA ILE A 199 -7.86 4.39 -0.72
C ILE A 199 -7.40 4.93 0.63
N ARG A 200 -6.10 4.89 0.89
CA ARG A 200 -5.51 5.51 2.08
C ARG A 200 -4.83 6.82 1.73
N HIS A 201 -5.02 7.83 2.57
CA HIS A 201 -4.34 9.11 2.44
C HIS A 201 -3.77 9.57 3.78
N LEU A 202 -2.43 9.58 3.88
CA LEU A 202 -1.72 10.14 5.02
C LEU A 202 -1.58 11.65 4.85
N ILE A 203 -2.20 12.41 5.74
CA ILE A 203 -2.13 13.87 5.74
C ILE A 203 -0.76 14.31 6.26
N LEU A 204 0.01 14.99 5.42
CA LEU A 204 1.33 15.46 5.77
C LEU A 204 1.29 16.86 6.40
N PRO A 205 2.17 17.15 7.38
CA PRO A 205 2.30 18.48 7.96
C PRO A 205 2.55 19.55 6.89
N CYS A 206 1.88 20.70 7.00
CA CYS A 206 1.95 21.82 6.06
C CYS A 206 1.41 21.53 4.65
N GLN A 207 0.80 20.38 4.40
CA GLN A 207 0.36 19.96 3.07
C GLN A 207 -1.18 19.79 2.93
N ALA A 208 -1.98 20.42 3.79
CA ALA A 208 -3.44 20.33 3.73
C ALA A 208 -4.01 20.75 2.34
N LYS A 209 -3.38 21.70 1.64
CA LYS A 209 -3.77 22.08 0.29
C LYS A 209 -3.56 20.98 -0.75
N ASP A 210 -2.54 20.15 -0.58
CA ASP A 210 -2.29 18.99 -1.43
C ASP A 210 -3.33 17.89 -1.16
N SER A 211 -3.63 17.65 0.13
CA SER A 211 -4.70 16.75 0.55
C SER A 211 -6.07 17.16 -0.02
N ILE A 212 -6.40 18.44 -0.04
CA ILE A 212 -7.63 18.97 -0.65
C ILE A 212 -7.71 18.59 -2.14
N LYS A 213 -6.63 18.76 -2.90
CA LYS A 213 -6.60 18.38 -4.33
C LYS A 213 -6.76 16.87 -4.54
N ILE A 214 -6.24 16.06 -3.62
CA ILE A 214 -6.45 14.59 -3.62
C ILE A 214 -7.93 14.27 -3.40
N LEU A 215 -8.58 14.93 -2.43
CA LEU A 215 -10.00 14.74 -2.16
C LEU A 215 -10.87 15.19 -3.33
N ASP A 216 -10.55 16.34 -3.98
CA ASP A 216 -11.23 16.78 -5.20
C ASP A 216 -11.15 15.73 -6.31
N PHE A 217 -9.96 15.15 -6.52
CA PHE A 217 -9.77 14.07 -7.50
C PHE A 217 -10.64 12.85 -7.17
N ILE A 218 -10.63 12.39 -5.90
CA ILE A 218 -11.41 11.22 -5.50
C ILE A 218 -12.90 11.49 -5.65
N ALA A 219 -13.39 12.65 -5.20
CA ALA A 219 -14.80 13.01 -5.29
C ALA A 219 -15.28 13.10 -6.74
N LYS A 220 -14.42 13.56 -7.65
CA LYS A 220 -14.74 13.67 -9.07
C LYS A 220 -14.74 12.32 -9.79
N GLU A 221 -13.69 11.49 -9.58
CA GLU A 221 -13.45 10.29 -10.38
C GLU A 221 -14.01 9.00 -9.73
N MET A 222 -14.14 8.98 -8.39
CA MET A 222 -14.49 7.76 -7.63
C MET A 222 -15.30 8.10 -6.35
N PRO A 223 -16.45 8.83 -6.45
CA PRO A 223 -17.16 9.39 -5.28
C PRO A 223 -17.67 8.34 -4.29
N ASP A 224 -17.88 7.10 -4.73
CA ASP A 224 -18.40 6.01 -3.91
C ASP A 224 -17.31 5.11 -3.29
N THR A 225 -16.03 5.47 -3.44
CA THR A 225 -14.91 4.66 -2.95
C THR A 225 -14.72 4.84 -1.44
N TYR A 226 -14.35 3.77 -0.75
CA TYR A 226 -13.93 3.83 0.65
C TYR A 226 -12.59 4.53 0.78
N ILE A 227 -12.48 5.45 1.76
CA ILE A 227 -11.29 6.25 2.01
C ILE A 227 -10.90 6.12 3.47
N SER A 228 -9.61 5.96 3.75
CA SER A 228 -9.04 6.11 5.09
C SER A 228 -8.17 7.36 5.14
N LEU A 229 -8.59 8.35 5.94
CA LEU A 229 -7.85 9.59 6.18
C LEU A 229 -7.02 9.44 7.44
N MET A 230 -5.68 9.37 7.25
CA MET A 230 -4.75 9.04 8.33
C MET A 230 -4.06 10.28 8.89
N SER A 231 -3.99 10.37 10.22
CA SER A 231 -3.23 11.37 10.97
C SER A 231 -1.86 10.88 11.44
N GLN A 232 -1.56 9.62 11.24
CA GLN A 232 -0.43 8.86 11.80
C GLN A 232 0.94 9.23 11.19
N PHE A 233 1.19 10.53 11.04
CA PHE A 233 2.50 10.99 10.60
C PHE A 233 3.49 11.01 11.76
N THR A 234 4.53 10.17 11.70
CA THR A 234 5.64 10.16 12.66
C THR A 234 6.92 10.59 11.95
N PRO A 235 7.57 11.70 12.37
CA PRO A 235 8.83 12.13 11.78
C PRO A 235 9.94 11.15 12.17
N ILE A 236 10.32 10.26 11.23
CA ILE A 236 11.37 9.24 11.44
C ILE A 236 12.69 9.69 10.80
N SER A 237 12.63 10.59 9.83
CA SER A 237 13.78 10.94 9.01
C SER A 237 14.61 12.08 9.57
N LYS A 238 15.85 12.20 9.03
CA LYS A 238 16.76 13.33 9.24
C LYS A 238 16.19 14.68 8.76
N GLU A 239 15.11 14.67 7.97
CA GLU A 239 14.37 15.87 7.62
C GLU A 239 13.63 16.36 8.86
N LYS A 240 13.83 17.62 9.22
CA LYS A 240 13.15 18.31 10.35
C LYS A 240 11.68 18.59 10.00
N MET A 241 10.89 17.53 9.78
CA MET A 241 9.45 17.66 9.62
C MET A 241 8.81 17.73 11.02
N ARG A 242 7.94 18.70 11.23
CA ARG A 242 7.15 18.77 12.47
C ARG A 242 6.04 17.72 12.47
N LYS A 243 5.43 17.49 13.60
CA LYS A 243 4.19 16.70 13.68
C LYS A 243 3.05 17.43 12.98
N LEU A 244 2.04 16.66 12.52
CA LEU A 244 0.78 17.19 12.04
C LEU A 244 0.09 17.96 13.16
N TYR A 245 -0.53 19.12 12.84
CA TYR A 245 -1.35 19.85 13.81
C TYR A 245 -2.81 19.41 13.73
N PRO A 246 -3.55 19.37 14.87
CA PRO A 246 -4.95 19.01 14.89
C PRO A 246 -5.82 19.83 13.92
N LEU A 247 -5.50 21.12 13.77
CA LEU A 247 -6.24 22.01 12.87
C LEU A 247 -6.09 21.61 11.38
N GLU A 248 -4.90 21.16 10.97
CA GLU A 248 -4.67 20.71 9.58
C GLU A 248 -5.48 19.45 9.29
N TYR A 249 -5.51 18.51 10.24
CA TYR A 249 -6.29 17.29 10.13
C TYR A 249 -7.79 17.60 10.06
N LYS A 250 -8.31 18.38 11.01
CA LYS A 250 -9.73 18.81 11.02
C LYS A 250 -10.16 19.52 9.75
N LEU A 251 -9.29 20.37 9.19
CA LEU A 251 -9.58 21.07 7.92
C LEU A 251 -9.80 20.06 6.77
N VAL A 252 -8.94 19.03 6.68
CA VAL A 252 -9.05 18.02 5.61
C VAL A 252 -10.28 17.15 5.82
N LEU A 253 -10.60 16.75 7.06
CA LEU A 253 -11.81 15.99 7.38
C LEU A 253 -13.08 16.76 7.02
N ALA A 254 -13.19 18.03 7.45
CA ALA A 254 -14.34 18.88 7.13
C ALA A 254 -14.50 19.08 5.62
N TYR A 255 -13.39 19.12 4.87
CA TYR A 255 -13.45 19.23 3.42
C TYR A 255 -13.92 17.92 2.76
N ALA A 256 -13.47 16.76 3.25
CA ALA A 256 -13.96 15.45 2.78
C ALA A 256 -15.48 15.32 3.00
N GLU A 257 -15.98 15.70 4.18
CA GLU A 257 -17.41 15.73 4.50
C GLU A 257 -18.19 16.67 3.55
N LYS A 258 -17.68 17.88 3.30
CA LYS A 258 -18.27 18.84 2.34
C LYS A 258 -18.38 18.26 0.92
N LEU A 259 -17.44 17.43 0.50
CA LEU A 259 -17.44 16.74 -0.79
C LEU A 259 -18.36 15.50 -0.82
N GLY A 260 -18.97 15.12 0.31
CA GLY A 260 -19.79 13.92 0.41
C GLY A 260 -18.99 12.60 0.46
N LEU A 261 -17.70 12.66 0.74
CA LEU A 261 -16.82 11.47 0.88
C LEU A 261 -17.00 10.84 2.28
N ASN A 262 -18.18 10.23 2.50
CA ASN A 262 -18.61 9.74 3.82
C ASN A 262 -18.39 8.25 4.03
N LYS A 263 -17.83 7.53 3.04
CA LYS A 263 -17.52 6.10 3.15
C LYS A 263 -16.08 5.93 3.58
N GLY A 264 -15.84 5.26 4.69
CA GLY A 264 -14.49 4.89 5.09
C GLY A 264 -14.17 5.18 6.55
N TYR A 265 -12.92 5.54 6.82
CA TYR A 265 -12.34 5.60 8.15
C TYR A 265 -11.56 6.88 8.36
N THR A 266 -11.53 7.33 9.60
CA THR A 266 -10.67 8.41 10.08
C THR A 266 -9.92 7.91 11.30
N GLN A 267 -8.66 8.27 11.45
CA GLN A 267 -7.90 7.94 12.65
C GLN A 267 -8.12 8.97 13.74
N GLU A 268 -8.09 8.51 14.99
CA GLU A 268 -7.99 9.44 16.11
C GLU A 268 -6.64 10.15 16.05
N PHE A 269 -6.62 11.44 16.40
CA PHE A 269 -5.39 12.23 16.34
C PHE A 269 -4.29 11.71 17.29
N SER A 270 -4.67 11.03 18.37
CA SER A 270 -3.79 10.34 19.31
C SER A 270 -3.00 9.17 18.70
N SER A 271 -3.44 8.62 17.55
CA SER A 271 -2.76 7.52 16.86
C SER A 271 -1.38 7.89 16.27
N SER A 272 -0.96 9.15 16.37
CA SER A 272 0.36 9.64 15.93
C SER A 272 1.46 9.29 16.95
N SER A 273 1.67 8.00 17.22
CA SER A 273 2.72 7.50 18.13
C SER A 273 3.68 6.54 17.42
N GLN A 274 4.84 6.27 18.01
CA GLN A 274 5.81 5.30 17.51
C GLN A 274 5.36 3.84 17.73
N ASP A 275 4.31 3.63 18.53
CA ASP A 275 3.81 2.30 18.89
C ASP A 275 3.24 1.51 17.69
N PHE A 276 2.86 2.22 16.62
CA PHE A 276 2.38 1.65 15.36
C PHE A 276 3.48 1.42 14.31
N ILE A 277 4.73 1.42 14.71
CA ILE A 277 5.86 1.07 13.84
C ILE A 277 6.28 -0.36 14.16
N PRO A 278 6.16 -1.32 13.20
CA PRO A 278 6.59 -2.69 13.46
C PRO A 278 8.08 -2.74 13.78
N ASN A 279 8.44 -3.54 14.79
CA ASN A 279 9.84 -3.84 15.06
C ASN A 279 10.34 -4.82 13.99
N PHE A 280 11.39 -4.44 13.26
CA PHE A 280 12.06 -5.24 12.23
C PHE A 280 13.44 -5.75 12.69
N ASP A 281 13.70 -5.78 13.99
CA ASP A 281 14.91 -6.40 14.55
C ASP A 281 14.81 -7.91 14.63
#